data_74402ab6ab25e6f4f0b7cdafab06a407
#
_entry.id   74402ab6ab25e6f4f0b7cdafab06a407
#
_cell.length_a   1.000
_cell.length_b   1.000
_cell.length_c   1.000
_cell.angle_alpha   90.00
_cell.angle_beta   90.00
_cell.angle_gamma   90.00
#
_symmetry.space_group_name_H-M   'P 1'
#
loop_
_entity.id
_entity.type
_entity.pdbx_description
1 polymer ?
#
loop_
_entity_poly.entity_id
_entity_poly.type
_entity_poly.pdbx_seq_one_letter_code
_entity_poly.pdbx_strand_id
1 'polypeptide(L)'
;MDYGLIGERLGHSYSPQIHALLGNDRYELRPIPPEELDAFLRARNFRGLNVTIPYKQAVLPYCAQLSDTAQEIGSVNTLVVRPDGSLLGHNTDIGGFTTMLREAGIDPAGKKAVVLGSGGTSLTARTALRRMGAREIVVVSRRGPVTYDALYAEHADAQLLVNATPVGMYPNTGVSPAELDRLPNLTGVADVIYNPEKTALILDAQARGIPAVSGLTMLVAQAREADEWFFGRPAPGEAVRTICGEIRAEMLNLVLVGMPGCGKSTLGAQVAALLNRPFVDCDEEIVREAGMSIPEIFARFGEADFRRREAEVLRRVGRESGTVVATGGGAILREDNVRALRQNGRICFLRRALEQLPTDGRPLSGPDDAIARLWRERREKYERCADFTVDNNSSAEAVARRIQEGFHEAAHR
;
A
#
# COMPACT_ATOMS: atom_id res chain seq x y z
N MET A 1 -0.42 -9.86 -29.07
CA MET A 1 0.19 -9.44 -27.78
C MET A 1 1.63 -9.95 -27.76
N ASP A 2 2.62 -9.07 -27.67
CA ASP A 2 4.02 -9.51 -27.55
C ASP A 2 4.37 -9.89 -26.11
N TYR A 3 3.98 -9.04 -25.16
CA TYR A 3 4.18 -9.23 -23.72
C TYR A 3 2.91 -8.95 -22.96
N GLY A 4 2.72 -9.55 -21.80
CA GLY A 4 1.57 -9.26 -20.99
C GLY A 4 1.37 -10.19 -19.78
N LEU A 5 0.29 -9.89 -19.02
CA LEU A 5 -0.18 -10.69 -17.90
C LEU A 5 -1.41 -11.49 -18.32
N ILE A 6 -1.37 -12.80 -18.09
CA ILE A 6 -2.53 -13.67 -18.25
C ILE A 6 -3.03 -14.22 -16.89
N GLY A 7 -4.34 -14.34 -16.77
CA GLY A 7 -5.06 -14.90 -15.62
C GLY A 7 -6.52 -15.07 -16.01
N GLU A 8 -7.32 -15.72 -15.17
CA GLU A 8 -8.75 -15.86 -15.44
C GLU A 8 -9.50 -14.54 -15.33
N ARG A 9 -9.19 -13.78 -14.29
CA ARG A 9 -9.76 -12.45 -14.03
C ARG A 9 -8.63 -11.51 -13.66
N LEU A 10 -8.49 -10.46 -14.43
CA LEU A 10 -7.51 -9.41 -14.20
C LEU A 10 -8.28 -8.15 -13.84
N GLY A 11 -8.27 -7.78 -12.56
CA GLY A 11 -8.82 -6.51 -12.10
C GLY A 11 -7.85 -5.36 -12.38
N HIS A 12 -7.92 -4.30 -11.57
CA HIS A 12 -6.92 -3.24 -11.61
C HIS A 12 -5.54 -3.82 -11.27
N SER A 13 -4.60 -3.72 -12.21
CA SER A 13 -3.23 -4.22 -12.07
C SER A 13 -2.25 -3.13 -12.46
N TYR A 14 -1.24 -2.89 -11.64
CA TYR A 14 -0.13 -1.98 -11.95
C TYR A 14 0.91 -2.58 -12.90
N SER A 15 0.78 -3.86 -13.30
CA SER A 15 1.76 -4.51 -14.16
C SER A 15 2.03 -3.77 -15.47
N PRO A 16 1.03 -3.29 -16.24
CA PRO A 16 1.30 -2.54 -17.46
C PRO A 16 2.10 -1.27 -17.22
N GLN A 17 1.77 -0.52 -16.19
CA GLN A 17 2.46 0.70 -15.83
C GLN A 17 3.90 0.42 -15.35
N ILE A 18 4.11 -0.60 -14.53
CA ILE A 18 5.44 -1.01 -14.07
C ILE A 18 6.31 -1.40 -15.28
N HIS A 19 5.78 -2.21 -16.20
CA HIS A 19 6.50 -2.62 -17.39
C HIS A 19 6.77 -1.45 -18.36
N ALA A 20 5.84 -0.49 -18.49
CA ALA A 20 6.06 0.73 -19.26
C ALA A 20 7.22 1.57 -18.66
N LEU A 21 7.27 1.73 -17.33
CA LEU A 21 8.37 2.40 -16.65
C LEU A 21 9.71 1.63 -16.75
N LEU A 22 9.68 0.33 -17.03
CA LEU A 22 10.85 -0.48 -17.37
C LEU A 22 11.24 -0.39 -18.85
N GLY A 23 10.46 0.32 -19.68
CA GLY A 23 10.68 0.49 -21.11
C GLY A 23 9.96 -0.54 -21.97
N ASN A 24 8.97 -1.25 -21.44
CA ASN A 24 8.14 -2.22 -22.15
C ASN A 24 6.72 -1.67 -22.36
N ASP A 25 6.55 -0.75 -23.32
CA ASP A 25 5.27 -0.11 -23.64
C ASP A 25 4.26 -1.05 -24.33
N ARG A 26 4.67 -2.29 -24.66
CA ARG A 26 3.81 -3.28 -25.34
C ARG A 26 3.24 -4.33 -24.39
N TYR A 27 3.25 -4.04 -23.09
CA TYR A 27 2.74 -4.97 -22.08
C TYR A 27 1.23 -4.79 -21.88
N GLU A 28 0.48 -5.88 -22.04
CA GLU A 28 -0.98 -5.87 -22.03
C GLU A 28 -1.55 -6.78 -20.93
N LEU A 29 -2.76 -6.48 -20.44
CA LEU A 29 -3.55 -7.38 -19.61
C LEU A 29 -4.47 -8.21 -20.51
N ARG A 30 -4.41 -9.55 -20.39
CA ARG A 30 -5.26 -10.46 -21.16
C ARG A 30 -5.92 -11.50 -20.26
N PRO A 31 -7.17 -11.24 -19.81
CA PRO A 31 -7.98 -12.28 -19.19
C PRO A 31 -8.20 -13.43 -20.18
N ILE A 32 -8.02 -14.68 -19.72
CA ILE A 32 -8.21 -15.88 -20.52
C ILE A 32 -9.11 -16.81 -19.72
N PRO A 33 -10.30 -17.20 -20.26
CA PRO A 33 -11.12 -18.24 -19.64
C PRO A 33 -10.38 -19.59 -19.61
N PRO A 34 -10.62 -20.48 -18.62
CA PRO A 34 -9.95 -21.75 -18.51
C PRO A 34 -9.97 -22.63 -19.76
N GLU A 35 -11.09 -22.61 -20.46
CA GLU A 35 -11.32 -23.38 -21.71
C GLU A 35 -10.50 -22.87 -22.89
N GLU A 36 -10.04 -21.62 -22.89
CA GLU A 36 -9.23 -21.03 -23.96
C GLU A 36 -7.71 -21.14 -23.70
N LEU A 37 -7.30 -21.47 -22.46
CA LEU A 37 -5.89 -21.46 -22.06
C LEU A 37 -5.02 -22.39 -22.91
N ASP A 38 -5.47 -23.63 -23.18
CA ASP A 38 -4.72 -24.60 -23.97
C ASP A 38 -4.48 -24.10 -25.40
N ALA A 39 -5.52 -23.64 -26.07
CA ALA A 39 -5.42 -23.10 -27.42
C ALA A 39 -4.50 -21.89 -27.50
N PHE A 40 -4.61 -20.99 -26.54
CA PHE A 40 -3.78 -19.78 -26.46
C PHE A 40 -2.29 -20.11 -26.27
N LEU A 41 -1.96 -21.00 -25.33
CA LEU A 41 -0.58 -21.39 -25.06
C LEU A 41 0.06 -22.18 -26.22
N ARG A 42 -0.71 -23.02 -26.92
CA ARG A 42 -0.23 -23.76 -28.11
C ARG A 42 0.00 -22.87 -29.31
N ALA A 43 -0.81 -21.85 -29.50
CA ALA A 43 -0.67 -20.90 -30.60
C ALA A 43 0.64 -20.07 -30.51
N ARG A 44 1.17 -19.84 -29.29
CA ARG A 44 2.45 -19.13 -29.02
C ARG A 44 2.61 -17.79 -29.71
N ASN A 45 1.51 -17.06 -29.88
CA ASN A 45 1.51 -15.72 -30.50
C ASN A 45 1.90 -14.63 -29.49
N PHE A 46 3.02 -14.85 -28.78
CA PHE A 46 3.61 -13.96 -27.79
C PHE A 46 5.11 -14.21 -27.69
N ARG A 47 5.85 -13.29 -27.06
CA ARG A 47 7.28 -13.43 -26.77
C ARG A 47 7.55 -13.75 -25.31
N GLY A 48 6.80 -13.11 -24.43
CA GLY A 48 6.90 -13.34 -22.98
C GLY A 48 5.61 -13.03 -22.27
N LEU A 49 5.29 -13.77 -21.22
CA LEU A 49 4.08 -13.60 -20.43
C LEU A 49 4.39 -13.70 -18.95
N ASN A 50 3.75 -12.81 -18.16
CA ASN A 50 3.51 -13.12 -16.77
C ASN A 50 2.21 -13.92 -16.62
N VAL A 51 2.18 -14.78 -15.61
CA VAL A 51 1.06 -15.68 -15.32
C VAL A 51 0.62 -15.48 -13.89
N THR A 52 -0.68 -15.23 -13.67
CA THR A 52 -1.25 -15.14 -12.34
C THR A 52 -2.33 -16.20 -12.09
N ILE A 53 -3.00 -16.11 -10.98
CA ILE A 53 -4.07 -17.01 -10.54
C ILE A 53 -5.14 -17.16 -11.64
N PRO A 54 -5.62 -18.39 -11.90
CA PRO A 54 -5.25 -19.67 -11.27
C PRO A 54 -4.17 -20.46 -12.02
N TYR A 55 -3.49 -19.88 -13.02
CA TYR A 55 -2.75 -20.58 -14.07
C TYR A 55 -1.30 -20.90 -13.77
N LYS A 56 -0.71 -20.42 -12.65
CA LYS A 56 0.71 -20.61 -12.33
C LYS A 56 1.19 -22.07 -12.31
N GLN A 57 0.31 -23.01 -12.01
CA GLN A 57 0.59 -24.46 -12.11
C GLN A 57 0.12 -25.06 -13.43
N ALA A 58 -1.00 -24.57 -13.97
CA ALA A 58 -1.59 -25.09 -15.21
C ALA A 58 -0.66 -24.90 -16.42
N VAL A 59 0.26 -23.92 -16.40
CA VAL A 59 1.19 -23.65 -17.50
C VAL A 59 2.43 -24.56 -17.49
N LEU A 60 2.71 -25.28 -16.40
CA LEU A 60 3.88 -26.17 -16.28
C LEU A 60 4.01 -27.21 -17.44
N PRO A 61 2.93 -27.89 -17.85
CA PRO A 61 3.03 -28.91 -18.93
C PRO A 61 3.40 -28.34 -20.30
N TYR A 62 3.27 -27.02 -20.49
CA TYR A 62 3.61 -26.35 -21.77
C TYR A 62 5.08 -25.93 -21.85
N CYS A 63 5.79 -25.92 -20.71
CA CYS A 63 7.20 -25.55 -20.65
C CYS A 63 8.10 -26.71 -21.05
N ALA A 64 8.92 -26.51 -22.06
CA ALA A 64 9.97 -27.47 -22.44
C ALA A 64 11.13 -27.49 -21.44
N GLN A 65 11.32 -26.37 -20.72
CA GLN A 65 12.28 -26.24 -19.65
C GLN A 65 11.73 -25.37 -18.53
N LEU A 66 12.08 -25.72 -17.31
CA LEU A 66 11.82 -24.91 -16.12
C LEU A 66 13.15 -24.44 -15.53
N SER A 67 13.21 -23.22 -15.04
CA SER A 67 14.32 -22.78 -14.21
C SER A 67 14.33 -23.50 -12.86
N ASP A 68 15.48 -23.54 -12.18
CA ASP A 68 15.63 -24.15 -10.86
C ASP A 68 14.61 -23.57 -9.86
N THR A 69 14.35 -22.27 -9.95
CA THR A 69 13.35 -21.60 -9.11
C THR A 69 11.92 -22.09 -9.38
N ALA A 70 11.54 -22.24 -10.64
CA ALA A 70 10.23 -22.76 -11.01
C ALA A 70 10.05 -24.24 -10.64
N GLN A 71 11.11 -25.04 -10.76
CA GLN A 71 11.12 -26.45 -10.35
C GLN A 71 10.95 -26.60 -8.82
N GLU A 72 11.73 -25.83 -8.04
CA GLU A 72 11.69 -25.89 -6.57
C GLU A 72 10.30 -25.50 -6.02
N ILE A 73 9.66 -24.48 -6.60
CA ILE A 73 8.38 -24.00 -6.12
C ILE A 73 7.17 -24.71 -6.74
N GLY A 74 7.38 -25.42 -7.85
CA GLY A 74 6.31 -26.12 -8.58
C GLY A 74 5.28 -25.16 -9.19
N SER A 75 5.69 -23.95 -9.57
CA SER A 75 4.82 -22.95 -10.22
C SER A 75 5.61 -21.98 -11.09
N VAL A 76 4.96 -21.49 -12.15
CA VAL A 76 5.51 -20.55 -13.12
C VAL A 76 4.68 -19.29 -13.10
N ASN A 77 5.32 -18.12 -12.95
CA ASN A 77 4.69 -16.82 -13.13
C ASN A 77 5.26 -16.04 -14.31
N THR A 78 6.27 -16.58 -15.01
CA THR A 78 6.92 -15.96 -16.17
C THR A 78 7.21 -17.02 -17.22
N LEU A 79 6.71 -16.81 -18.43
CA LEU A 79 6.94 -17.63 -19.62
C LEU A 79 7.74 -16.85 -20.64
N VAL A 80 8.75 -17.46 -21.23
CA VAL A 80 9.56 -16.86 -22.32
C VAL A 80 9.62 -17.80 -23.50
N VAL A 81 9.33 -17.29 -24.69
CA VAL A 81 9.49 -18.01 -25.95
C VAL A 81 10.94 -17.94 -26.36
N ARG A 82 11.57 -19.11 -26.54
CA ARG A 82 12.97 -19.23 -27.00
C ARG A 82 13.08 -19.10 -28.50
N PRO A 83 14.31 -18.90 -29.04
CA PRO A 83 14.52 -18.84 -30.48
C PRO A 83 14.07 -20.09 -31.26
N ASP A 84 14.09 -21.27 -30.62
CA ASP A 84 13.60 -22.52 -31.19
C ASP A 84 12.07 -22.69 -31.09
N GLY A 85 11.37 -21.67 -30.57
CA GLY A 85 9.92 -21.69 -30.36
C GLY A 85 9.47 -22.46 -29.13
N SER A 86 10.36 -23.03 -28.32
CA SER A 86 10.01 -23.70 -27.07
C SER A 86 9.73 -22.69 -25.96
N LEU A 87 8.96 -23.10 -24.91
CA LEU A 87 8.69 -22.27 -23.73
C LEU A 87 9.65 -22.60 -22.60
N LEU A 88 10.25 -21.56 -22.04
CA LEU A 88 10.92 -21.58 -20.73
C LEU A 88 9.96 -21.05 -19.68
N GLY A 89 9.79 -21.79 -18.59
CA GLY A 89 9.04 -21.35 -17.41
C GLY A 89 9.97 -20.91 -16.29
N HIS A 90 9.70 -19.74 -15.72
CA HIS A 90 10.44 -19.18 -14.59
C HIS A 90 9.49 -18.69 -13.49
N ASN A 91 10.01 -18.45 -12.28
CA ASN A 91 9.26 -17.86 -11.18
C ASN A 91 10.06 -16.70 -10.58
N THR A 92 9.58 -15.48 -10.80
CA THR A 92 10.18 -14.23 -10.31
C THR A 92 9.65 -13.81 -8.94
N ASP A 93 8.62 -14.47 -8.39
CA ASP A 93 8.05 -14.11 -7.07
C ASP A 93 9.09 -14.28 -5.95
N ILE A 94 9.97 -15.28 -6.03
CA ILE A 94 11.03 -15.52 -5.02
C ILE A 94 12.05 -14.38 -5.05
N GLY A 95 12.51 -13.95 -6.23
CA GLY A 95 13.40 -12.81 -6.41
C GLY A 95 12.78 -11.52 -5.90
N GLY A 96 11.49 -11.31 -6.26
CA GLY A 96 10.72 -10.16 -5.77
C GLY A 96 10.62 -10.11 -4.26
N PHE A 97 10.27 -11.22 -3.60
CA PHE A 97 10.19 -11.31 -2.14
C PHE A 97 11.56 -11.12 -1.46
N THR A 98 12.61 -11.72 -2.01
CA THR A 98 13.98 -11.55 -1.50
C THR A 98 14.43 -10.09 -1.58
N THR A 99 14.15 -9.41 -2.70
CA THR A 99 14.47 -7.99 -2.90
C THR A 99 13.69 -7.14 -1.89
N MET A 100 12.40 -7.43 -1.67
CA MET A 100 11.58 -6.72 -0.69
C MET A 100 12.19 -6.74 0.72
N LEU A 101 12.64 -7.89 1.20
CA LEU A 101 13.28 -8.01 2.51
C LEU A 101 14.62 -7.27 2.56
N ARG A 102 15.46 -7.41 1.52
CA ARG A 102 16.78 -6.76 1.45
C ARG A 102 16.68 -5.24 1.44
N GLU A 103 15.80 -4.67 0.62
CA GLU A 103 15.58 -3.20 0.57
C GLU A 103 15.07 -2.64 1.91
N ALA A 104 14.35 -3.45 2.69
CA ALA A 104 13.88 -3.08 4.03
C ALA A 104 14.91 -3.33 5.15
N GLY A 105 16.09 -3.87 4.84
CA GLY A 105 17.09 -4.23 5.84
C GLY A 105 16.65 -5.39 6.74
N ILE A 106 15.70 -6.21 6.31
CA ILE A 106 15.21 -7.37 7.07
C ILE A 106 16.03 -8.60 6.65
N ASP A 107 16.92 -9.04 7.54
CA ASP A 107 17.73 -10.22 7.32
C ASP A 107 17.16 -11.44 8.05
N PRO A 108 16.78 -12.54 7.35
CA PRO A 108 16.27 -13.76 7.94
C PRO A 108 17.36 -14.71 8.47
N ALA A 109 18.63 -14.50 8.13
CA ALA A 109 19.70 -15.45 8.46
C ALA A 109 19.76 -15.77 9.98
N GLY A 110 19.71 -17.05 10.30
CA GLY A 110 19.74 -17.56 11.68
C GLY A 110 18.48 -17.31 12.51
N LYS A 111 17.45 -16.67 11.97
CA LYS A 111 16.23 -16.28 12.68
C LYS A 111 15.10 -17.29 12.54
N LYS A 112 14.20 -17.29 13.52
CA LYS A 112 12.90 -17.97 13.45
C LYS A 112 11.90 -17.06 12.78
N ALA A 113 11.31 -17.51 11.68
CA ALA A 113 10.31 -16.79 10.91
C ALA A 113 8.94 -17.46 10.99
N VAL A 114 7.92 -16.67 11.19
CA VAL A 114 6.52 -17.09 11.11
C VAL A 114 5.92 -16.57 9.81
N VAL A 115 5.28 -17.45 9.04
CA VAL A 115 4.55 -17.11 7.81
C VAL A 115 3.07 -17.38 8.04
N LEU A 116 2.27 -16.31 8.02
CA LEU A 116 0.81 -16.39 8.12
C LEU A 116 0.21 -16.73 6.76
N GLY A 117 -0.57 -17.81 6.69
CA GLY A 117 -1.18 -18.31 5.48
C GLY A 117 -0.47 -19.53 4.89
N SER A 118 -1.23 -20.32 4.11
CA SER A 118 -0.76 -21.58 3.51
C SER A 118 -0.96 -21.66 1.99
N GLY A 119 -1.22 -20.50 1.33
CA GLY A 119 -1.41 -20.39 -0.12
C GLY A 119 -0.10 -20.30 -0.92
N GLY A 120 -0.21 -20.05 -2.23
CA GLY A 120 0.94 -19.95 -3.14
C GLY A 120 1.98 -18.92 -2.71
N THR A 121 1.56 -17.74 -2.26
CA THR A 121 2.48 -16.70 -1.78
C THR A 121 3.21 -17.09 -0.48
N SER A 122 2.54 -17.90 0.38
CA SER A 122 3.22 -18.49 1.55
C SER A 122 4.34 -19.45 1.13
N LEU A 123 4.13 -20.23 0.07
CA LEU A 123 5.17 -21.10 -0.47
C LEU A 123 6.36 -20.29 -1.01
N THR A 124 6.10 -19.21 -1.75
CA THR A 124 7.13 -18.25 -2.19
C THR A 124 7.93 -17.71 -1.00
N ALA A 125 7.25 -17.16 0.02
CA ALA A 125 7.88 -16.60 1.20
C ALA A 125 8.76 -17.62 1.93
N ARG A 126 8.25 -18.85 2.13
CA ARG A 126 9.00 -19.94 2.78
C ARG A 126 10.25 -20.33 2.02
N THR A 127 10.15 -20.43 0.70
CA THR A 127 11.29 -20.77 -0.16
C THR A 127 12.35 -19.68 -0.13
N ALA A 128 11.94 -18.40 -0.24
CA ALA A 128 12.83 -17.26 -0.13
C ALA A 128 13.52 -17.20 1.25
N LEU A 129 12.78 -17.33 2.34
CA LEU A 129 13.31 -17.35 3.71
C LEU A 129 14.33 -18.47 3.93
N ARG A 130 14.06 -19.68 3.38
CA ARG A 130 15.00 -20.80 3.44
C ARG A 130 16.29 -20.49 2.69
N ARG A 131 16.20 -19.95 1.48
CA ARG A 131 17.36 -19.53 0.67
C ARG A 131 18.17 -18.41 1.34
N MET A 132 17.51 -17.57 2.11
CA MET A 132 18.16 -16.49 2.89
C MET A 132 18.69 -16.96 4.25
N GLY A 133 18.62 -18.26 4.55
CA GLY A 133 19.23 -18.84 5.76
C GLY A 133 18.41 -18.72 7.03
N ALA A 134 17.08 -18.61 6.95
CA ALA A 134 16.22 -18.68 8.14
C ALA A 134 16.45 -20.03 8.86
N ARG A 135 16.64 -19.97 10.20
CA ARG A 135 16.90 -21.15 11.03
C ARG A 135 15.69 -22.08 11.14
N GLU A 136 14.52 -21.45 11.28
CA GLU A 136 13.25 -22.13 11.46
C GLU A 136 12.15 -21.35 10.74
N ILE A 137 11.23 -22.05 10.08
CA ILE A 137 10.11 -21.43 9.38
C ILE A 137 8.83 -22.14 9.84
N VAL A 138 7.96 -21.40 10.54
CA VAL A 138 6.67 -21.87 11.04
C VAL A 138 5.55 -21.32 10.17
N VAL A 139 4.69 -22.19 9.66
CA VAL A 139 3.51 -21.79 8.87
C VAL A 139 2.28 -21.84 9.74
N VAL A 140 1.65 -20.66 9.92
CA VAL A 140 0.42 -20.50 10.70
C VAL A 140 -0.77 -20.36 9.77
N SER A 141 -1.79 -21.18 9.96
CA SER A 141 -3.03 -21.07 9.20
C SER A 141 -4.24 -21.55 9.99
N ARG A 142 -5.44 -21.21 9.55
CA ARG A 142 -6.70 -21.58 10.23
C ARG A 142 -6.95 -23.09 10.29
N ARG A 143 -6.38 -23.86 9.37
CA ARG A 143 -6.58 -25.31 9.23
C ARG A 143 -5.27 -26.10 9.12
N GLY A 144 -4.15 -25.45 9.44
CA GLY A 144 -2.83 -26.08 9.40
C GLY A 144 -2.47 -26.74 10.74
N PRO A 145 -1.30 -27.38 10.82
CA PRO A 145 -0.81 -27.99 12.06
C PRO A 145 -0.53 -26.96 13.16
N VAL A 146 -0.13 -25.72 12.77
CA VAL A 146 0.02 -24.60 13.70
C VAL A 146 -1.10 -23.59 13.44
N THR A 147 -1.92 -23.37 14.46
CA THR A 147 -3.02 -22.39 14.46
C THR A 147 -2.57 -21.04 15.01
N TYR A 148 -3.43 -20.03 14.96
CA TYR A 148 -3.14 -18.71 15.55
C TYR A 148 -3.00 -18.77 17.07
N ASP A 149 -3.72 -19.66 17.76
CA ASP A 149 -3.58 -19.86 19.22
C ASP A 149 -2.21 -20.48 19.55
N ALA A 150 -1.81 -21.49 18.77
CA ALA A 150 -0.50 -22.13 18.89
C ALA A 150 0.67 -21.17 18.56
N LEU A 151 0.47 -20.20 17.64
CA LEU A 151 1.46 -19.16 17.38
C LEU A 151 1.92 -18.48 18.66
N TYR A 152 0.98 -18.06 19.48
CA TYR A 152 1.29 -17.30 20.69
C TYR A 152 1.70 -18.17 21.88
N ALA A 153 1.28 -19.44 21.89
CA ALA A 153 1.63 -20.37 22.98
C ALA A 153 3.03 -20.99 22.79
N GLU A 154 3.39 -21.30 21.54
CA GLU A 154 4.56 -22.14 21.24
C GLU A 154 5.63 -21.41 20.41
N HIS A 155 5.26 -20.31 19.74
CA HIS A 155 6.13 -19.61 18.81
C HIS A 155 6.25 -18.10 19.06
N ALA A 156 5.96 -17.64 20.29
CA ALA A 156 6.09 -16.24 20.70
C ALA A 156 7.55 -15.71 20.60
N ASP A 157 8.52 -16.60 20.51
CA ASP A 157 9.93 -16.33 20.30
C ASP A 157 10.29 -15.96 18.84
N ALA A 158 9.33 -15.90 17.94
CA ALA A 158 9.53 -15.55 16.55
C ALA A 158 10.21 -14.17 16.38
N GLN A 159 11.19 -14.10 15.50
CA GLN A 159 11.96 -12.89 15.20
C GLN A 159 11.51 -12.20 13.91
N LEU A 160 10.88 -12.94 13.01
CA LEU A 160 10.29 -12.41 11.79
C LEU A 160 8.84 -12.84 11.64
N LEU A 161 7.99 -11.93 11.19
CA LEU A 161 6.61 -12.20 10.85
C LEU A 161 6.34 -11.81 9.39
N VAL A 162 5.79 -12.74 8.62
CA VAL A 162 5.39 -12.51 7.23
C VAL A 162 3.90 -12.75 7.08
N ASN A 163 3.15 -11.73 6.66
CA ASN A 163 1.77 -11.92 6.25
C ASN A 163 1.69 -12.31 4.77
N ALA A 164 1.29 -13.53 4.51
CA ALA A 164 0.98 -14.06 3.17
C ALA A 164 -0.52 -14.40 3.03
N THR A 165 -1.37 -13.75 3.84
CA THR A 165 -2.84 -13.85 3.79
C THR A 165 -3.45 -12.58 3.17
N PRO A 166 -4.72 -12.59 2.75
CA PRO A 166 -5.42 -11.38 2.32
C PRO A 166 -5.96 -10.52 3.49
N VAL A 167 -5.65 -10.84 4.74
CA VAL A 167 -6.15 -10.08 5.91
C VAL A 167 -5.49 -8.71 5.94
N GLY A 168 -6.31 -7.66 5.94
CA GLY A 168 -5.86 -6.26 5.87
C GLY A 168 -5.81 -5.66 4.47
N MET A 169 -6.06 -6.46 3.42
CA MET A 169 -6.12 -6.01 2.02
C MET A 169 -7.43 -5.27 1.74
N TYR A 170 -7.38 -4.29 0.83
CA TYR A 170 -8.56 -3.63 0.28
C TYR A 170 -9.57 -4.66 -0.28
N PRO A 171 -10.89 -4.49 -0.06
CA PRO A 171 -11.55 -3.40 0.66
C PRO A 171 -11.63 -3.58 2.19
N ASN A 172 -11.18 -4.69 2.75
CA ASN A 172 -11.29 -5.03 4.17
C ASN A 172 -10.05 -4.58 4.95
N THR A 173 -9.71 -3.30 4.84
CA THR A 173 -8.54 -2.69 5.50
C THR A 173 -8.76 -2.50 7.01
N GLY A 174 -7.69 -2.15 7.73
CA GLY A 174 -7.75 -1.81 9.16
C GLY A 174 -7.73 -3.00 10.12
N VAL A 175 -7.62 -4.23 9.60
CA VAL A 175 -7.51 -5.45 10.40
C VAL A 175 -6.07 -5.98 10.32
N SER A 176 -5.47 -6.28 11.47
CA SER A 176 -4.17 -6.96 11.54
C SER A 176 -4.37 -8.47 11.64
N PRO A 177 -3.59 -9.30 10.92
CA PRO A 177 -3.65 -10.74 11.02
C PRO A 177 -3.02 -11.30 12.31
N ALA A 178 -2.27 -10.50 13.06
CA ALA A 178 -1.61 -10.91 14.30
C ALA A 178 -1.52 -9.77 15.32
N GLU A 179 -1.45 -10.13 16.59
CA GLU A 179 -1.25 -9.24 17.75
C GLU A 179 0.27 -9.15 18.04
N LEU A 180 0.92 -8.05 17.63
CA LEU A 180 2.38 -7.91 17.76
C LEU A 180 2.86 -7.82 19.22
N ASP A 181 1.99 -7.40 20.16
CA ASP A 181 2.31 -7.35 21.59
C ASP A 181 2.59 -8.75 22.16
N ARG A 182 2.07 -9.78 21.52
CA ARG A 182 2.29 -11.19 21.90
C ARG A 182 3.52 -11.82 21.24
N LEU A 183 4.28 -11.04 20.44
CA LEU A 183 5.49 -11.46 19.73
C LEU A 183 6.67 -10.51 20.07
N PRO A 184 7.17 -10.55 21.31
CA PRO A 184 8.10 -9.53 21.81
C PRO A 184 9.48 -9.53 21.17
N ASN A 185 9.85 -10.59 20.44
CA ASN A 185 11.18 -10.76 19.86
C ASN A 185 11.25 -10.35 18.37
N LEU A 186 10.20 -9.76 17.83
CA LEU A 186 10.18 -9.36 16.42
C LEU A 186 11.23 -8.30 16.11
N THR A 187 12.02 -8.60 15.09
CA THR A 187 13.04 -7.71 14.48
C THR A 187 12.71 -7.32 13.04
N GLY A 188 11.62 -7.83 12.50
CA GLY A 188 11.15 -7.51 11.16
C GLY A 188 9.75 -8.04 10.86
N VAL A 189 8.99 -7.25 10.13
CA VAL A 189 7.63 -7.60 9.65
C VAL A 189 7.55 -7.36 8.15
N ALA A 190 7.06 -8.34 7.40
CA ALA A 190 6.79 -8.21 5.98
C ALA A 190 5.31 -8.53 5.69
N ASP A 191 4.70 -7.70 4.86
CA ASP A 191 3.34 -7.94 4.38
C ASP A 191 3.35 -7.99 2.84
N VAL A 192 2.84 -9.05 2.23
CA VAL A 192 2.79 -9.16 0.77
C VAL A 192 1.69 -8.28 0.14
N ILE A 193 0.83 -7.71 0.97
CA ILE A 193 -0.20 -6.77 0.54
C ILE A 193 0.45 -5.45 0.17
N TYR A 194 0.05 -4.88 -0.97
CA TYR A 194 0.49 -3.57 -1.44
C TYR A 194 -0.66 -2.54 -1.51
N ASN A 195 -1.90 -2.98 -1.39
CA ASN A 195 -3.07 -2.10 -1.31
C ASN A 195 -3.96 -2.51 -0.11
N PRO A 196 -4.00 -1.69 0.97
CA PRO A 196 -3.35 -0.39 1.13
C PRO A 196 -1.82 -0.49 1.21
N GLU A 197 -1.14 0.63 0.98
CA GLU A 197 0.33 0.71 1.05
C GLU A 197 0.85 0.33 2.44
N LYS A 198 0.14 0.75 3.49
CA LYS A 198 0.43 0.37 4.88
C LYS A 198 -0.77 -0.33 5.49
N THR A 199 -0.72 -1.64 5.59
CA THR A 199 -1.75 -2.40 6.33
C THR A 199 -1.72 -2.08 7.82
N ALA A 200 -2.75 -2.48 8.56
CA ALA A 200 -2.76 -2.33 10.02
C ALA A 200 -1.52 -3.00 10.65
N LEU A 201 -1.11 -4.16 10.14
CA LEU A 201 0.09 -4.87 10.57
C LEU A 201 1.36 -4.03 10.42
N ILE A 202 1.53 -3.39 9.26
CA ILE A 202 2.69 -2.50 8.99
C ILE A 202 2.68 -1.29 9.92
N LEU A 203 1.51 -0.65 10.11
CA LEU A 203 1.37 0.49 11.02
C LEU A 203 1.66 0.10 12.47
N ASP A 204 1.23 -1.10 12.91
CA ASP A 204 1.51 -1.62 14.24
C ASP A 204 3.00 -1.88 14.45
N ALA A 205 3.69 -2.43 13.45
CA ALA A 205 5.13 -2.64 13.51
C ALA A 205 5.91 -1.31 13.56
N GLN A 206 5.55 -0.35 12.71
CA GLN A 206 6.16 0.99 12.69
C GLN A 206 5.97 1.73 14.02
N ALA A 207 4.80 1.64 14.64
CA ALA A 207 4.53 2.25 15.95
C ALA A 207 5.43 1.68 17.08
N ARG A 208 5.94 0.45 16.90
CA ARG A 208 6.87 -0.23 17.83
C ARG A 208 8.34 -0.09 17.43
N GLY A 209 8.63 0.67 16.38
CA GLY A 209 10.00 0.80 15.85
C GLY A 209 10.54 -0.49 15.22
N ILE A 210 9.67 -1.43 14.85
CA ILE A 210 10.06 -2.67 14.17
C ILE A 210 10.16 -2.38 12.66
N PRO A 211 11.29 -2.68 11.99
CA PRO A 211 11.40 -2.61 10.53
C PRO A 211 10.26 -3.35 9.84
N ALA A 212 9.57 -2.67 8.93
CA ALA A 212 8.39 -3.23 8.28
C ALA A 212 8.31 -2.84 6.81
N VAL A 213 7.88 -3.77 5.95
CA VAL A 213 7.79 -3.58 4.50
C VAL A 213 6.50 -4.14 3.92
N SER A 214 5.89 -3.39 2.99
CA SER A 214 4.71 -3.81 2.22
C SER A 214 5.07 -4.45 0.88
N GLY A 215 4.10 -5.11 0.25
CA GLY A 215 4.27 -5.90 -0.96
C GLY A 215 4.59 -5.12 -2.24
N LEU A 216 4.56 -3.78 -2.23
CA LEU A 216 4.82 -3.00 -3.44
C LEU A 216 6.22 -3.26 -4.00
N THR A 217 7.24 -3.32 -3.15
CA THR A 217 8.62 -3.62 -3.58
C THR A 217 8.70 -5.02 -4.21
N MET A 218 8.00 -6.02 -3.64
CA MET A 218 7.90 -7.36 -4.24
C MET A 218 7.25 -7.30 -5.63
N LEU A 219 6.14 -6.56 -5.77
CA LEU A 219 5.40 -6.41 -7.03
C LEU A 219 6.27 -5.81 -8.13
N VAL A 220 7.03 -4.77 -7.82
CA VAL A 220 7.91 -4.10 -8.79
C VAL A 220 9.15 -4.96 -9.09
N ALA A 221 9.78 -5.55 -8.09
CA ALA A 221 10.99 -6.33 -8.26
C ALA A 221 10.77 -7.61 -9.08
N GLN A 222 9.63 -8.31 -8.88
CA GLN A 222 9.29 -9.47 -9.69
C GLN A 222 9.01 -9.10 -11.16
N ALA A 223 8.40 -7.92 -11.41
CA ALA A 223 8.16 -7.44 -12.77
C ALA A 223 9.48 -7.03 -13.46
N ARG A 224 10.40 -6.38 -12.71
CA ARG A 224 11.75 -6.10 -13.22
C ARG A 224 12.48 -7.38 -13.62
N GLU A 225 12.47 -8.41 -12.77
CA GLU A 225 13.10 -9.70 -13.06
C GLU A 225 12.44 -10.37 -14.28
N ALA A 226 11.10 -10.30 -14.41
CA ALA A 226 10.40 -10.81 -15.59
C ALA A 226 10.84 -10.10 -16.87
N ASP A 227 11.02 -8.78 -16.82
CA ASP A 227 11.46 -7.96 -17.96
C ASP A 227 12.91 -8.31 -18.35
N GLU A 228 13.79 -8.59 -17.39
CA GLU A 228 15.14 -9.10 -17.64
C GLU A 228 15.10 -10.44 -18.41
N TRP A 229 14.18 -11.33 -18.05
CA TRP A 229 13.95 -12.59 -18.78
C TRP A 229 13.36 -12.37 -20.18
N PHE A 230 12.46 -11.41 -20.35
CA PHE A 230 11.84 -11.10 -21.65
C PHE A 230 12.85 -10.55 -22.66
N PHE A 231 13.76 -9.71 -22.21
CA PHE A 231 14.71 -9.02 -23.10
C PHE A 231 16.13 -9.57 -23.05
N GLY A 232 16.45 -10.48 -22.14
CA GLY A 232 17.79 -11.04 -22.00
C GLY A 232 18.86 -10.03 -21.58
N ARG A 233 18.47 -8.94 -20.92
CA ARG A 233 19.35 -7.86 -20.46
C ARG A 233 19.00 -7.42 -19.04
N PRO A 234 19.99 -7.04 -18.20
CA PRO A 234 19.69 -6.53 -16.86
C PRO A 234 18.98 -5.18 -16.94
N ALA A 235 18.03 -4.96 -16.03
CA ALA A 235 17.42 -3.66 -15.80
C ALA A 235 18.33 -2.77 -14.94
N PRO A 236 18.17 -1.43 -14.97
CA PRO A 236 18.92 -0.51 -14.11
C PRO A 236 18.79 -0.85 -12.63
N GLY A 237 19.89 -0.76 -11.87
CA GLY A 237 19.93 -1.17 -10.46
C GLY A 237 18.95 -0.41 -9.56
N GLU A 238 18.69 0.86 -9.83
CA GLU A 238 17.75 1.71 -9.06
C GLU A 238 16.30 1.64 -9.53
N ALA A 239 16.00 0.89 -10.62
CA ALA A 239 14.66 0.84 -11.21
C ALA A 239 13.57 0.49 -10.20
N VAL A 240 13.80 -0.46 -9.30
CA VAL A 240 12.80 -0.88 -8.30
C VAL A 240 12.40 0.29 -7.40
N ARG A 241 13.37 1.03 -6.86
CA ARG A 241 13.11 2.15 -5.95
C ARG A 241 12.37 3.29 -6.66
N THR A 242 12.85 3.65 -7.84
CA THR A 242 12.23 4.71 -8.66
C THR A 242 10.79 4.37 -9.01
N ILE A 243 10.56 3.15 -9.54
CA ILE A 243 9.21 2.71 -9.94
C ILE A 243 8.28 2.60 -8.73
N CYS A 244 8.76 2.11 -7.58
CA CYS A 244 7.97 2.11 -6.36
C CYS A 244 7.53 3.53 -5.95
N GLY A 245 8.39 4.53 -6.12
CA GLY A 245 8.08 5.95 -5.88
C GLY A 245 6.97 6.44 -6.79
N GLU A 246 7.09 6.18 -8.10
CA GLU A 246 6.07 6.59 -9.10
C GLU A 246 4.71 5.91 -8.83
N ILE A 247 4.69 4.61 -8.58
CA ILE A 247 3.45 3.89 -8.24
C ILE A 247 2.84 4.42 -6.93
N ARG A 248 3.65 4.71 -5.90
CA ARG A 248 3.15 5.34 -4.67
C ARG A 248 2.59 6.73 -4.96
N ALA A 249 3.29 7.54 -5.75
CA ALA A 249 2.83 8.87 -6.11
C ALA A 249 1.47 8.84 -6.83
N GLU A 250 1.12 7.77 -7.53
CA GLU A 250 -0.20 7.58 -8.14
C GLU A 250 -1.23 7.02 -7.17
N MET A 251 -0.86 5.97 -6.43
CA MET A 251 -1.77 5.25 -5.51
C MET A 251 -2.22 6.08 -4.32
N LEU A 252 -1.29 6.83 -3.71
CA LEU A 252 -1.51 7.42 -2.40
C LEU A 252 -2.43 8.62 -2.45
N ASN A 253 -3.26 8.75 -1.43
CA ASN A 253 -4.03 9.96 -1.17
C ASN A 253 -3.11 11.06 -0.65
N LEU A 254 -3.37 12.29 -1.07
CA LEU A 254 -2.83 13.49 -0.43
C LEU A 254 -3.84 13.97 0.61
N VAL A 255 -3.49 13.92 1.88
CA VAL A 255 -4.38 14.29 2.98
C VAL A 255 -3.95 15.62 3.58
N LEU A 256 -4.82 16.62 3.56
CA LEU A 256 -4.58 17.93 4.14
C LEU A 256 -5.15 18.00 5.56
N VAL A 257 -4.27 18.26 6.54
CA VAL A 257 -4.63 18.50 7.94
C VAL A 257 -4.20 19.91 8.37
N GLY A 258 -4.80 20.46 9.40
CA GLY A 258 -4.45 21.77 9.93
C GLY A 258 -5.61 22.46 10.60
N MET A 259 -5.34 23.63 11.19
CA MET A 259 -6.32 24.41 11.93
C MET A 259 -7.58 24.73 11.11
N PRO A 260 -8.74 24.87 11.75
CA PRO A 260 -9.92 25.37 11.07
C PRO A 260 -9.62 26.73 10.39
N GLY A 261 -9.98 26.87 9.09
CA GLY A 261 -9.73 28.11 8.32
C GLY A 261 -8.33 28.29 7.76
N CYS A 262 -7.44 27.32 7.91
CA CYS A 262 -6.11 27.43 7.29
C CYS A 262 -6.10 27.24 5.76
N GLY A 263 -7.25 26.99 5.11
CA GLY A 263 -7.38 26.94 3.65
C GLY A 263 -7.37 25.53 3.03
N LYS A 264 -7.61 24.46 3.81
CA LYS A 264 -7.57 23.05 3.33
C LYS A 264 -8.50 22.78 2.15
N SER A 265 -9.78 23.20 2.23
CA SER A 265 -10.76 22.97 1.17
C SER A 265 -10.38 23.71 -0.12
N THR A 266 -10.01 24.99 -0.02
CA THR A 266 -9.63 25.82 -1.17
C THR A 266 -8.37 25.31 -1.84
N LEU A 267 -7.30 25.06 -1.08
CA LEU A 267 -6.04 24.55 -1.61
C LEU A 267 -6.16 23.10 -2.06
N GLY A 268 -6.96 22.30 -1.34
CA GLY A 268 -7.22 20.90 -1.72
C GLY A 268 -7.83 20.79 -3.11
N ALA A 269 -8.86 21.60 -3.41
CA ALA A 269 -9.46 21.62 -4.74
C ALA A 269 -8.47 22.09 -5.84
N GLN A 270 -7.62 23.08 -5.54
CA GLN A 270 -6.59 23.54 -6.49
C GLN A 270 -5.51 22.49 -6.75
N VAL A 271 -5.02 21.83 -5.69
CA VAL A 271 -4.01 20.77 -5.82
C VAL A 271 -4.60 19.55 -6.52
N ALA A 272 -5.86 19.22 -6.26
CA ALA A 272 -6.55 18.13 -6.96
C ALA A 272 -6.60 18.38 -8.47
N ALA A 273 -6.91 19.63 -8.88
CA ALA A 273 -6.88 20.02 -10.29
C ALA A 273 -5.46 19.93 -10.89
N LEU A 274 -4.42 20.37 -10.16
CA LEU A 274 -3.02 20.26 -10.60
C LEU A 274 -2.55 18.81 -10.77
N LEU A 275 -3.00 17.93 -9.88
CA LEU A 275 -2.65 16.50 -9.90
C LEU A 275 -3.58 15.68 -10.80
N ASN A 276 -4.63 16.29 -11.39
CA ASN A 276 -5.70 15.61 -12.11
C ASN A 276 -6.34 14.46 -11.30
N ARG A 277 -6.73 14.77 -10.05
CA ARG A 277 -7.28 13.81 -9.08
C ARG A 277 -8.64 14.22 -8.54
N PRO A 278 -9.46 13.26 -8.07
CA PRO A 278 -10.66 13.56 -7.30
C PRO A 278 -10.32 14.36 -6.05
N PHE A 279 -11.24 15.26 -5.67
CA PHE A 279 -11.18 16.02 -4.42
C PHE A 279 -12.32 15.60 -3.51
N VAL A 280 -12.04 15.42 -2.22
CA VAL A 280 -13.02 15.12 -1.19
C VAL A 280 -12.81 16.06 0.01
N ASP A 281 -13.83 16.83 0.38
CA ASP A 281 -13.89 17.53 1.65
C ASP A 281 -14.69 16.69 2.65
N CYS A 282 -14.05 16.27 3.73
CA CYS A 282 -14.68 15.38 4.72
C CYS A 282 -15.82 16.07 5.49
N ASP A 283 -15.74 17.37 5.70
CA ASP A 283 -16.83 18.12 6.36
C ASP A 283 -18.06 18.20 5.44
N GLU A 284 -17.89 18.39 4.13
CA GLU A 284 -18.96 18.32 3.14
C GLU A 284 -19.58 16.92 3.04
N GLU A 285 -18.75 15.86 3.07
CA GLU A 285 -19.24 14.49 3.08
C GLU A 285 -20.09 14.18 4.32
N ILE A 286 -19.69 14.65 5.49
CA ILE A 286 -20.48 14.51 6.73
C ILE A 286 -21.84 15.20 6.58
N VAL A 287 -21.87 16.43 6.04
CA VAL A 287 -23.10 17.18 5.79
C VAL A 287 -23.99 16.46 4.79
N ARG A 288 -23.43 15.94 3.70
CA ARG A 288 -24.15 15.22 2.67
C ARG A 288 -24.81 13.93 3.21
N GLU A 289 -24.08 13.15 4.01
CA GLU A 289 -24.58 11.90 4.59
C GLU A 289 -25.60 12.15 5.71
N ALA A 290 -25.40 13.21 6.50
CA ALA A 290 -26.31 13.56 7.58
C ALA A 290 -27.61 14.24 7.10
N GLY A 291 -27.61 14.85 5.90
CA GLY A 291 -28.71 15.66 5.39
C GLY A 291 -28.94 16.96 6.19
N MET A 292 -27.94 17.42 6.96
CA MET A 292 -28.01 18.63 7.80
C MET A 292 -26.62 19.21 8.03
N SER A 293 -26.56 20.48 8.42
CA SER A 293 -25.30 21.18 8.68
C SER A 293 -24.58 20.67 9.92
N ILE A 294 -23.24 20.89 9.98
CA ILE A 294 -22.45 20.53 11.16
C ILE A 294 -22.96 21.19 12.45
N PRO A 295 -23.33 22.51 12.48
CA PRO A 295 -23.96 23.11 13.67
C PRO A 295 -25.25 22.40 14.10
N GLU A 296 -26.10 21.97 13.15
CA GLU A 296 -27.32 21.21 13.48
C GLU A 296 -27.00 19.83 14.05
N ILE A 297 -25.95 19.14 13.56
CA ILE A 297 -25.48 17.86 14.12
C ILE A 297 -25.07 18.05 15.58
N PHE A 298 -24.26 19.09 15.87
CA PHE A 298 -23.85 19.41 17.24
C PHE A 298 -25.05 19.74 18.14
N ALA A 299 -26.00 20.56 17.65
CA ALA A 299 -27.17 20.96 18.42
C ALA A 299 -28.11 19.77 18.74
N ARG A 300 -28.32 18.86 17.78
CA ARG A 300 -29.28 17.75 17.91
C ARG A 300 -28.70 16.50 18.55
N PHE A 301 -27.42 16.16 18.26
CA PHE A 301 -26.83 14.88 18.59
C PHE A 301 -25.53 15.01 19.43
N GLY A 302 -25.00 16.23 19.57
CA GLY A 302 -23.80 16.51 20.34
C GLY A 302 -22.49 16.15 19.62
N GLU A 303 -21.37 16.51 20.28
CA GLU A 303 -20.03 16.31 19.72
C GLU A 303 -19.68 14.84 19.49
N ALA A 304 -20.10 13.94 20.37
CA ALA A 304 -19.78 12.51 20.28
C ALA A 304 -20.32 11.89 18.98
N ASP A 305 -21.54 12.23 18.56
CA ASP A 305 -22.13 11.74 17.31
C ASP A 305 -21.41 12.35 16.09
N PHE A 306 -21.09 13.63 16.12
CA PHE A 306 -20.27 14.26 15.08
C PHE A 306 -18.93 13.52 14.91
N ARG A 307 -18.21 13.25 16.01
CA ARG A 307 -16.94 12.52 15.96
C ARG A 307 -17.06 11.09 15.45
N ARG A 308 -18.16 10.41 15.73
CA ARG A 308 -18.46 9.09 15.16
C ARG A 308 -18.61 9.16 13.64
N ARG A 309 -19.41 10.11 13.12
CA ARG A 309 -19.60 10.34 11.69
C ARG A 309 -18.30 10.74 11.00
N GLU A 310 -17.55 11.66 11.60
CA GLU A 310 -16.21 12.04 11.11
C GLU A 310 -15.31 10.81 10.95
N ALA A 311 -15.26 9.93 11.94
CA ALA A 311 -14.45 8.72 11.87
C ALA A 311 -14.93 7.71 10.80
N GLU A 312 -16.24 7.63 10.56
CA GLU A 312 -16.82 6.79 9.50
C GLU A 312 -16.44 7.30 8.12
N VAL A 313 -16.57 8.61 7.87
CA VAL A 313 -16.15 9.26 6.62
C VAL A 313 -14.64 9.07 6.40
N LEU A 314 -13.81 9.36 7.41
CA LEU A 314 -12.36 9.25 7.30
C LEU A 314 -11.90 7.81 7.02
N ARG A 315 -12.54 6.80 7.63
CA ARG A 315 -12.26 5.38 7.33
C ARG A 315 -12.63 5.01 5.90
N ARG A 316 -13.74 5.53 5.38
CA ARG A 316 -14.16 5.30 4.00
C ARG A 316 -13.19 5.97 3.01
N VAL A 317 -12.94 7.26 3.18
CA VAL A 317 -12.06 8.04 2.30
C VAL A 317 -10.61 7.55 2.36
N GLY A 318 -10.13 7.16 3.54
CA GLY A 318 -8.77 6.62 3.72
C GLY A 318 -8.51 5.27 3.02
N ARG A 319 -9.57 4.56 2.59
CA ARG A 319 -9.43 3.33 1.79
C ARG A 319 -9.23 3.60 0.31
N GLU A 320 -9.71 4.74 -0.18
CA GLU A 320 -9.60 5.10 -1.58
C GLU A 320 -8.15 5.37 -1.97
N SER A 321 -7.90 5.42 -3.27
CA SER A 321 -6.58 5.64 -3.85
C SER A 321 -6.60 6.87 -4.76
N GLY A 322 -5.48 7.60 -4.80
CA GLY A 322 -5.27 8.69 -5.74
C GLY A 322 -6.16 9.92 -5.52
N THR A 323 -6.66 10.15 -4.30
CA THR A 323 -7.57 11.23 -3.97
C THR A 323 -6.87 12.33 -3.17
N VAL A 324 -7.27 13.59 -3.38
CA VAL A 324 -6.91 14.71 -2.50
C VAL A 324 -8.01 14.90 -1.46
N VAL A 325 -7.65 14.84 -0.19
CA VAL A 325 -8.58 14.82 0.94
C VAL A 325 -8.35 16.03 1.83
N ALA A 326 -9.36 16.88 2.02
CA ALA A 326 -9.37 17.90 3.06
C ALA A 326 -10.11 17.37 4.30
N THR A 327 -9.46 17.44 5.47
CA THR A 327 -10.07 16.97 6.73
C THR A 327 -10.65 18.10 7.57
N GLY A 328 -11.57 17.77 8.46
CA GLY A 328 -11.96 18.67 9.55
C GLY A 328 -10.78 18.99 10.47
N GLY A 329 -10.76 20.16 11.09
CA GLY A 329 -9.66 20.58 11.98
C GLY A 329 -9.48 19.73 13.24
N GLY A 330 -10.47 18.90 13.59
CA GLY A 330 -10.41 17.97 14.73
C GLY A 330 -10.10 16.52 14.36
N ALA A 331 -9.98 16.20 13.08
CA ALA A 331 -9.79 14.83 12.57
C ALA A 331 -8.60 14.11 13.23
N ILE A 332 -7.51 14.85 13.49
CA ILE A 332 -6.25 14.31 14.07
C ILE A 332 -6.33 14.06 15.59
N LEU A 333 -7.42 14.42 16.25
CA LEU A 333 -7.56 14.22 17.70
C LEU A 333 -7.69 12.75 18.09
N ARG A 334 -8.22 11.93 17.18
CA ARG A 334 -8.37 10.49 17.35
C ARG A 334 -7.29 9.76 16.57
N GLU A 335 -6.53 8.92 17.25
CA GLU A 335 -5.47 8.13 16.64
C GLU A 335 -5.99 7.17 15.55
N ASP A 336 -7.18 6.59 15.75
CA ASP A 336 -7.83 5.73 14.76
C ASP A 336 -8.07 6.44 13.42
N ASN A 337 -8.40 7.74 13.46
CA ASN A 337 -8.56 8.55 12.24
C ASN A 337 -7.23 8.73 11.53
N VAL A 338 -6.18 9.06 12.28
CA VAL A 338 -4.82 9.22 11.71
C VAL A 338 -4.34 7.90 11.10
N ARG A 339 -4.57 6.77 11.79
CA ARG A 339 -4.26 5.43 11.27
C ARG A 339 -5.01 5.13 9.97
N ALA A 340 -6.31 5.40 9.92
CA ALA A 340 -7.13 5.18 8.72
C ALA A 340 -6.61 6.01 7.53
N LEU A 341 -6.22 7.26 7.73
CA LEU A 341 -5.66 8.13 6.69
C LEU A 341 -4.26 7.70 6.25
N ARG A 342 -3.43 7.20 7.17
CA ARG A 342 -2.06 6.75 6.90
C ARG A 342 -1.95 5.42 6.17
N GLN A 343 -3.01 4.60 6.16
CA GLN A 343 -2.98 3.32 5.45
C GLN A 343 -2.66 3.49 3.97
N ASN A 344 -3.25 4.49 3.35
CA ASN A 344 -3.09 4.73 1.91
C ASN A 344 -2.91 6.23 1.59
N GLY A 345 -2.29 7.01 2.48
CA GLY A 345 -2.13 8.45 2.30
C GLY A 345 -0.84 9.01 2.86
N ARG A 346 -0.47 10.18 2.34
CA ARG A 346 0.56 11.07 2.89
C ARG A 346 -0.12 12.31 3.45
N ILE A 347 0.19 12.63 4.70
CA ILE A 347 -0.44 13.70 5.45
C ILE A 347 0.40 14.97 5.33
N CYS A 348 -0.19 15.99 4.72
CA CYS A 348 0.35 17.35 4.66
C CYS A 348 -0.23 18.20 5.78
N PHE A 349 0.60 18.71 6.67
CA PHE A 349 0.19 19.73 7.62
C PHE A 349 0.22 21.11 6.96
N LEU A 350 -0.96 21.67 6.69
CA LEU A 350 -1.12 23.04 6.19
C LEU A 350 -1.12 24.02 7.35
N ARG A 351 0.01 24.73 7.54
CA ARG A 351 0.20 25.70 8.61
C ARG A 351 -0.11 27.09 8.11
N ARG A 352 -0.85 27.88 8.90
CA ARG A 352 -1.13 29.29 8.66
C ARG A 352 -0.92 30.08 9.93
N ALA A 353 -0.44 31.31 9.80
CA ALA A 353 -0.28 32.24 10.93
C ALA A 353 -1.62 32.43 11.64
N LEU A 354 -1.63 32.40 12.98
CA LEU A 354 -2.87 32.46 13.77
C LEU A 354 -3.68 33.72 13.52
N GLU A 355 -2.98 34.84 13.30
CA GLU A 355 -3.54 36.16 13.02
C GLU A 355 -4.30 36.20 11.68
N GLN A 356 -4.03 35.25 10.80
CA GLN A 356 -4.67 35.13 9.49
C GLN A 356 -5.82 34.13 9.46
N LEU A 357 -6.09 33.44 10.57
CA LEU A 357 -7.19 32.48 10.64
C LEU A 357 -8.51 33.22 10.86
N PRO A 358 -9.58 32.93 10.07
CA PRO A 358 -10.88 33.55 10.25
C PRO A 358 -11.51 33.13 11.58
N THR A 359 -12.10 34.10 12.26
CA THR A 359 -12.74 33.95 13.58
C THR A 359 -14.24 33.69 13.51
N ASP A 360 -14.90 34.01 12.37
CA ASP A 360 -16.35 33.99 12.23
C ASP A 360 -16.92 32.60 11.83
N GLY A 361 -18.14 32.31 12.35
CA GLY A 361 -19.00 31.22 11.84
C GLY A 361 -18.70 29.81 12.30
N ARG A 362 -17.98 29.56 13.43
CA ARG A 362 -17.60 28.22 13.89
C ARG A 362 -18.05 27.91 15.32
N PRO A 363 -18.72 26.74 15.56
CA PRO A 363 -19.25 26.38 16.89
C PRO A 363 -18.23 26.31 18.02
N LEU A 364 -16.94 26.05 17.67
CA LEU A 364 -15.84 25.88 18.63
C LEU A 364 -14.82 27.03 18.61
N SER A 365 -15.02 28.10 17.83
CA SER A 365 -14.13 29.26 17.70
C SER A 365 -14.85 30.49 18.22
N GLY A 366 -15.05 30.58 19.52
CA GLY A 366 -15.43 31.84 20.23
C GLY A 366 -14.22 32.79 20.37
N PRO A 367 -14.24 33.87 21.15
CA PRO A 367 -13.32 35.01 21.09
C PRO A 367 -11.82 34.68 21.01
N ASP A 368 -10.95 35.62 20.69
CA ASP A 368 -9.52 35.51 20.32
C ASP A 368 -8.69 34.46 21.09
N ASP A 369 -9.02 34.18 22.34
CA ASP A 369 -8.39 33.14 23.16
C ASP A 369 -8.71 31.69 22.70
N ALA A 370 -9.79 31.46 21.95
CA ALA A 370 -10.20 30.13 21.55
C ALA A 370 -9.30 29.54 20.43
N ILE A 371 -8.89 30.36 19.46
CA ILE A 371 -7.97 29.91 18.40
C ILE A 371 -6.60 29.60 19.00
N ALA A 372 -6.09 30.42 19.87
CA ALA A 372 -4.82 30.21 20.55
C ALA A 372 -4.85 28.99 21.46
N ARG A 373 -5.99 28.71 22.12
CA ARG A 373 -6.19 27.47 22.90
C ARG A 373 -6.20 26.24 22.00
N LEU A 374 -7.00 26.23 20.94
CA LEU A 374 -7.05 25.13 19.96
C LEU A 374 -5.68 24.86 19.34
N TRP A 375 -4.91 25.92 19.06
CA TRP A 375 -3.55 25.77 18.55
C TRP A 375 -2.63 25.06 19.55
N ARG A 376 -2.62 25.52 20.81
CA ARG A 376 -1.81 24.89 21.87
C ARG A 376 -2.16 23.41 22.08
N GLU A 377 -3.46 23.06 21.99
CA GLU A 377 -3.94 21.68 22.15
C GLU A 377 -3.60 20.77 20.95
N ARG A 378 -3.50 21.33 19.73
CA ARG A 378 -3.48 20.53 18.49
C ARG A 378 -2.15 20.59 17.74
N ARG A 379 -1.33 21.62 17.98
CA ARG A 379 -0.09 21.83 17.24
C ARG A 379 0.79 20.59 17.20
N GLU A 380 1.12 20.05 18.36
CA GLU A 380 1.99 18.86 18.47
C GLU A 380 1.39 17.63 17.75
N LYS A 381 0.07 17.47 17.79
CA LYS A 381 -0.62 16.39 17.09
C LYS A 381 -0.54 16.54 15.56
N TYR A 382 -0.69 17.79 15.04
CA TYR A 382 -0.49 18.05 13.62
C TYR A 382 0.94 17.74 13.19
N GLU A 383 1.93 18.25 13.94
CA GLU A 383 3.35 18.05 13.65
C GLU A 383 3.71 16.56 13.69
N ARG A 384 3.21 15.80 14.65
CA ARG A 384 3.47 14.36 14.80
C ARG A 384 2.79 13.49 13.74
N CYS A 385 1.63 13.88 13.25
CA CYS A 385 0.91 13.09 12.25
C CYS A 385 1.33 13.38 10.81
N ALA A 386 2.01 14.50 10.55
CA ALA A 386 2.36 14.94 9.21
C ALA A 386 3.58 14.19 8.65
N ASP A 387 3.52 13.85 7.37
CA ASP A 387 4.67 13.37 6.59
C ASP A 387 5.50 14.57 6.08
N PHE A 388 4.85 15.73 5.84
CA PHE A 388 5.48 17.00 5.50
C PHE A 388 4.59 18.18 5.87
N THR A 389 5.19 19.39 5.93
CA THR A 389 4.50 20.63 6.33
C THR A 389 4.65 21.69 5.25
N VAL A 390 3.56 22.42 4.96
CA VAL A 390 3.57 23.56 4.05
C VAL A 390 2.95 24.78 4.72
N ASP A 391 3.65 25.93 4.63
CA ASP A 391 3.16 27.22 5.13
C ASP A 391 2.23 27.90 4.12
N ASN A 392 1.01 28.21 4.54
CA ASN A 392 0.01 28.92 3.74
C ASN A 392 0.04 30.43 4.06
N ASN A 393 1.18 31.07 3.82
CA ASN A 393 1.39 32.51 4.03
C ASN A 393 1.77 33.25 2.73
N SER A 394 1.52 32.65 1.56
CA SER A 394 1.79 33.22 0.24
C SER A 394 0.60 33.03 -0.70
N SER A 395 0.76 33.32 -2.00
CA SER A 395 -0.33 33.12 -2.97
C SER A 395 -0.78 31.65 -3.01
N ALA A 396 -2.08 31.42 -3.24
CA ALA A 396 -2.67 30.09 -3.27
C ALA A 396 -1.99 29.17 -4.32
N GLU A 397 -1.62 29.72 -5.48
CA GLU A 397 -0.89 28.97 -6.51
C GLU A 397 0.50 28.50 -6.05
N ALA A 398 1.26 29.37 -5.37
CA ALA A 398 2.58 29.02 -4.85
C ALA A 398 2.49 27.96 -3.74
N VAL A 399 1.46 28.04 -2.91
CA VAL A 399 1.20 27.06 -1.85
C VAL A 399 0.80 25.71 -2.46
N ALA A 400 -0.10 25.72 -3.46
CA ALA A 400 -0.54 24.51 -4.14
C ALA A 400 0.62 23.75 -4.80
N ARG A 401 1.54 24.47 -5.45
CA ARG A 401 2.76 23.88 -6.03
C ARG A 401 3.66 23.24 -4.96
N ARG A 402 3.90 23.94 -3.83
CA ARG A 402 4.68 23.37 -2.71
C ARG A 402 4.04 22.13 -2.10
N ILE A 403 2.71 22.08 -2.04
CA ILE A 403 1.99 20.89 -1.59
C ILE A 403 2.22 19.72 -2.59
N GLN A 404 2.13 19.98 -3.90
CA GLN A 404 2.38 19.00 -4.94
C GLN A 404 3.81 18.46 -4.87
N GLU A 405 4.82 19.33 -4.78
CA GLU A 405 6.23 18.97 -4.66
C GLU A 405 6.50 18.13 -3.40
N GLY A 406 6.01 18.60 -2.24
CA GLY A 406 6.17 17.88 -0.98
C GLY A 406 5.47 16.52 -0.96
N PHE A 407 4.33 16.39 -1.64
CA PHE A 407 3.65 15.11 -1.79
C PHE A 407 4.47 14.13 -2.65
N HIS A 408 5.00 14.61 -3.79
CA HIS A 408 5.85 13.78 -4.65
C HIS A 408 7.09 13.29 -3.92
N GLU A 409 7.80 14.17 -3.22
CA GLU A 409 8.95 13.80 -2.38
C GLU A 409 8.58 12.78 -1.30
N ALA A 410 7.44 12.97 -0.61
CA ALA A 410 6.99 12.08 0.44
C ALA A 410 6.57 10.69 -0.09
N ALA A 411 6.11 10.59 -1.34
CA ALA A 411 5.78 9.33 -2.00
C ALA A 411 7.03 8.51 -2.37
N HIS A 412 8.15 9.18 -2.63
CA HIS A 412 9.42 8.54 -3.01
C HIS A 412 10.27 8.09 -1.81
N ARG A 413 9.89 8.50 -0.60
CA ARG A 413 10.47 7.99 0.67
C ARG A 413 9.78 6.70 1.10
#